data_06c1050b253b79b2d2392c2dab5e77db
#
_entry.id   06c1050b253b79b2d2392c2dab5e77db
#
_cell.length_a   1.000
_cell.length_b   1.000
_cell.length_c   1.000
_cell.angle_alpha   90.00
_cell.angle_beta   90.00
_cell.angle_gamma   90.00
#
_symmetry.space_group_name_H-M   'P 1'
#
loop_
_entity.id
_entity.type
_entity.pdbx_description
1 polymer ?
#
loop_
_entity_poly.entity_id
_entity_poly.type
_entity_poly.pdbx_seq_one_letter_code
_entity_poly.pdbx_strand_id
1 'polypeptide(L)'
;MRKVLIVLLILSLTSIPFAAAHPFTEETIPSLTSNAPTGITEIIVYFSEPVEIDFSIIKVLDNEGNQIDNKDTSYYNEEKSLIVTTPPLEDGVYTVTTKVLSKIDGHLVPSAFLFAVGDVIVDSSLLGQKEVAEIIFLPEAGAR
;
A
#
# COMPACT_ATOMS: atom_id res chain seq x y z
N MET A 1 -42.55 -23.05 23.82
CA MET A 1 -41.86 -21.77 23.98
C MET A 1 -40.33 -21.92 24.11
N ARG A 2 -39.79 -22.73 25.03
CA ARG A 2 -38.31 -22.91 25.17
C ARG A 2 -37.63 -23.39 23.89
N LYS A 3 -38.21 -24.30 23.11
CA LYS A 3 -37.63 -24.79 21.83
C LYS A 3 -37.63 -23.72 20.74
N VAL A 4 -38.63 -22.86 20.69
CA VAL A 4 -38.68 -21.74 19.73
C VAL A 4 -37.64 -20.67 20.05
N LEU A 5 -37.39 -20.38 21.33
CA LEU A 5 -36.37 -19.47 21.81
C LEU A 5 -34.94 -19.97 21.45
N ILE A 6 -34.69 -21.27 21.57
CA ILE A 6 -33.40 -21.88 21.20
C ILE A 6 -33.19 -21.79 19.70
N VAL A 7 -34.19 -22.03 18.87
CA VAL A 7 -34.09 -21.92 17.41
C VAL A 7 -33.84 -20.47 16.98
N LEU A 8 -34.51 -19.49 17.60
CA LEU A 8 -34.26 -18.06 17.35
C LEU A 8 -32.85 -17.64 17.78
N LEU A 9 -32.36 -18.16 18.91
CA LEU A 9 -31.00 -17.88 19.36
C LEU A 9 -29.94 -18.46 18.41
N ILE A 10 -30.16 -19.67 17.87
CA ILE A 10 -29.24 -20.29 16.88
C ILE A 10 -29.31 -19.52 15.57
N LEU A 11 -30.46 -19.06 15.13
CA LEU A 11 -30.61 -18.28 13.89
C LEU A 11 -29.93 -16.90 13.96
N SER A 12 -29.89 -16.29 15.16
CA SER A 12 -29.21 -15.01 15.38
C SER A 12 -27.68 -15.12 15.37
N LEU A 13 -27.11 -16.31 15.59
CA LEU A 13 -25.66 -16.56 15.54
C LEU A 13 -25.12 -16.80 14.10
N THR A 14 -25.99 -16.93 13.11
CA THR A 14 -25.58 -17.23 11.72
C THR A 14 -25.31 -15.98 10.87
N SER A 15 -25.59 -14.80 11.35
CA SER A 15 -25.23 -13.53 10.70
C SER A 15 -23.84 -13.07 11.13
N ILE A 16 -22.80 -13.81 10.74
CA ILE A 16 -21.43 -13.30 10.79
C ILE A 16 -21.30 -12.37 9.57
N PRO A 17 -21.18 -11.04 9.74
CA PRO A 17 -20.85 -10.20 8.62
C PRO A 17 -19.47 -10.64 8.11
N PHE A 18 -19.39 -11.00 6.85
CA PHE A 18 -18.07 -11.06 6.17
C PHE A 18 -17.53 -9.65 6.22
N ALA A 19 -16.58 -9.40 7.11
CA ALA A 19 -15.76 -8.20 7.04
C ALA A 19 -14.90 -8.36 5.78
N ALA A 20 -15.28 -7.69 4.70
CA ALA A 20 -14.41 -7.54 3.54
C ALA A 20 -13.20 -6.72 4.02
N ALA A 21 -12.09 -7.39 4.22
CA ALA A 21 -10.83 -6.75 4.55
C ALA A 21 -10.18 -6.38 3.21
N HIS A 22 -10.08 -5.09 2.91
CA HIS A 22 -9.31 -4.62 1.75
C HIS A 22 -7.81 -4.76 2.05
N PRO A 23 -6.96 -5.03 1.03
CA PRO A 23 -5.53 -5.10 1.23
C PRO A 23 -5.01 -3.76 1.74
N PHE A 24 -4.37 -3.77 2.90
CA PHE A 24 -3.65 -2.61 3.43
C PHE A 24 -2.16 -2.94 3.58
N THR A 25 -1.33 -1.92 3.54
CA THR A 25 0.12 -2.07 3.76
C THR A 25 0.37 -2.42 5.23
N GLU A 26 1.00 -3.56 5.47
CA GLU A 26 1.41 -4.02 6.81
C GLU A 26 2.84 -3.59 7.13
N GLU A 27 3.74 -3.77 6.17
CA GLU A 27 5.17 -3.50 6.34
C GLU A 27 5.77 -3.01 5.04
N THR A 28 6.85 -2.23 5.14
CA THR A 28 7.64 -1.75 4.00
C THR A 28 9.12 -1.91 4.26
N ILE A 29 9.88 -2.14 3.19
CA ILE A 29 11.33 -2.04 3.17
C ILE A 29 11.69 -1.01 2.08
N PRO A 30 12.30 0.11 2.42
CA PRO A 30 12.74 0.53 3.76
C PRO A 30 11.58 0.80 4.72
N SER A 31 11.89 0.73 6.02
CA SER A 31 10.92 1.02 7.09
C SER A 31 10.51 2.49 7.07
N LEU A 32 9.23 2.76 7.38
CA LEU A 32 8.70 4.13 7.50
C LEU A 32 9.11 4.84 8.80
N THR A 33 9.69 4.10 9.76
CA THR A 33 10.05 4.63 11.09
C THR A 33 11.50 5.06 11.21
N SER A 34 12.31 4.81 10.16
CA SER A 34 13.73 5.18 10.13
C SER A 34 14.16 5.52 8.71
N ASN A 35 15.17 6.39 8.60
CA ASN A 35 15.74 6.69 7.30
C ASN A 35 16.43 5.46 6.71
N ALA A 36 16.22 5.24 5.43
CA ALA A 36 16.94 4.24 4.66
C ALA A 36 18.38 4.69 4.39
N PRO A 37 19.34 3.77 4.22
CA PRO A 37 20.69 4.15 3.79
C PRO A 37 20.67 4.72 2.38
N THR A 38 21.57 5.68 2.11
CA THR A 38 21.82 6.21 0.76
C THR A 38 22.20 5.08 -0.19
N GLY A 39 21.70 5.14 -1.42
CA GLY A 39 22.03 4.18 -2.48
C GLY A 39 21.14 2.93 -2.50
N ILE A 40 20.05 2.89 -1.73
CA ILE A 40 19.09 1.79 -1.86
C ILE A 40 18.49 1.75 -3.26
N THR A 41 18.16 0.55 -3.72
CA THR A 41 17.67 0.27 -5.08
C THR A 41 16.38 -0.54 -5.11
N GLU A 42 15.85 -0.93 -3.96
CA GLU A 42 14.68 -1.81 -3.87
C GLU A 42 13.68 -1.26 -2.86
N ILE A 43 12.42 -1.28 -3.26
CA ILE A 43 11.29 -0.95 -2.39
C ILE A 43 10.36 -2.16 -2.35
N ILE A 44 10.11 -2.69 -1.15
CA ILE A 44 9.25 -3.85 -0.93
C ILE A 44 8.07 -3.41 -0.08
N VAL A 45 6.88 -3.85 -0.45
CA VAL A 45 5.64 -3.57 0.28
C VAL A 45 4.93 -4.88 0.58
N TYR A 46 4.62 -5.11 1.85
CA TYR A 46 3.85 -6.25 2.32
C TYR A 46 2.41 -5.83 2.58
N PHE A 47 1.47 -6.67 2.13
CA PHE A 47 0.04 -6.44 2.23
C PHE A 47 -0.61 -7.48 3.16
N SER A 48 -1.71 -7.09 3.79
CA SER A 48 -2.50 -7.94 4.69
C SER A 48 -3.11 -9.18 4.02
N GLU A 49 -3.25 -9.14 2.70
CA GLU A 49 -3.84 -10.22 1.91
C GLU A 49 -3.19 -10.34 0.52
N PRO A 50 -3.40 -11.48 -0.19
CA PRO A 50 -2.85 -11.68 -1.52
C PRO A 50 -3.39 -10.67 -2.54
N VAL A 51 -2.51 -10.15 -3.39
CA VAL A 51 -2.83 -9.19 -4.45
C VAL A 51 -2.56 -9.77 -5.84
N GLU A 52 -3.28 -9.28 -6.85
CA GLU A 52 -3.15 -9.73 -8.23
C GLU A 52 -2.14 -8.87 -8.97
N ILE A 53 -1.01 -9.45 -9.37
CA ILE A 53 0.13 -8.70 -9.93
C ILE A 53 -0.22 -8.02 -11.26
N ASP A 54 -1.02 -8.62 -12.11
CA ASP A 54 -1.37 -8.07 -13.42
C ASP A 54 -2.15 -6.74 -13.32
N PHE A 55 -2.75 -6.47 -12.16
CA PHE A 55 -3.55 -5.28 -11.89
C PHE A 55 -2.99 -4.45 -10.73
N SER A 56 -1.80 -4.78 -10.25
CA SER A 56 -1.16 -4.11 -9.12
C SER A 56 0.12 -3.41 -9.54
N ILE A 57 0.40 -2.24 -8.97
CA ILE A 57 1.58 -1.46 -9.29
C ILE A 57 2.09 -0.72 -8.06
N ILE A 58 3.41 -0.59 -7.97
CA ILE A 58 4.11 0.33 -7.09
C ILE A 58 4.79 1.39 -7.96
N LYS A 59 4.70 2.65 -7.55
CA LYS A 59 5.46 3.74 -8.14
C LYS A 59 6.25 4.46 -7.06
N VAL A 60 7.46 4.86 -7.39
CA VAL A 60 8.30 5.69 -6.53
C VAL A 60 8.47 7.06 -7.18
N LEU A 61 8.15 8.10 -6.44
CA LEU A 61 8.21 9.48 -6.90
C LEU A 61 9.27 10.24 -6.09
N ASP A 62 10.00 11.12 -6.76
CA ASP A 62 10.88 12.08 -6.10
C ASP A 62 10.10 13.24 -5.47
N ASN A 63 10.79 14.20 -4.88
CA ASN A 63 10.19 15.37 -4.24
C ASN A 63 9.54 16.37 -5.22
N GLU A 64 9.78 16.22 -6.51
CA GLU A 64 9.15 17.01 -7.58
C GLU A 64 7.94 16.29 -8.18
N GLY A 65 7.67 15.04 -7.77
CA GLY A 65 6.57 14.21 -8.25
C GLY A 65 6.90 13.41 -9.52
N ASN A 66 8.18 13.36 -9.94
CA ASN A 66 8.58 12.55 -11.07
C ASN A 66 8.70 11.07 -10.67
N GLN A 67 8.20 10.18 -11.51
CA GLN A 67 8.35 8.73 -11.30
C GLN A 67 9.78 8.31 -11.63
N ILE A 68 10.48 7.70 -10.66
CA ILE A 68 11.90 7.36 -10.75
C ILE A 68 12.18 5.85 -10.67
N ASP A 69 11.17 5.02 -10.44
CA ASP A 69 11.33 3.57 -10.45
C ASP A 69 11.51 2.99 -11.87
N ASN A 70 11.98 1.75 -11.94
CA ASN A 70 12.25 1.06 -13.21
C ASN A 70 10.99 0.44 -13.85
N LYS A 71 9.80 0.64 -13.25
CA LYS A 71 8.49 0.13 -13.72
C LYS A 71 8.44 -1.41 -13.83
N ASP A 72 9.11 -2.08 -12.92
CA ASP A 72 9.33 -3.52 -12.89
C ASP A 72 8.62 -4.21 -11.71
N THR A 73 7.50 -3.64 -11.24
CA THR A 73 6.72 -4.21 -10.13
C THR A 73 6.48 -5.70 -10.34
N SER A 74 6.86 -6.51 -9.36
CA SER A 74 6.70 -7.97 -9.37
C SER A 74 6.45 -8.51 -7.97
N TYR A 75 6.11 -9.79 -7.84
CA TYR A 75 6.08 -10.44 -6.53
C TYR A 75 7.50 -10.53 -5.94
N TYR A 76 7.62 -10.25 -4.65
CA TYR A 76 8.89 -10.40 -3.94
C TYR A 76 9.15 -11.86 -3.57
N ASN A 77 8.41 -12.43 -2.62
CA ASN A 77 8.53 -13.83 -2.22
C ASN A 77 7.21 -14.59 -2.32
N GLU A 78 6.11 -13.89 -2.16
CA GLU A 78 4.76 -14.43 -2.13
C GLU A 78 3.75 -13.41 -2.66
N GLU A 79 2.51 -13.84 -2.89
CA GLU A 79 1.44 -13.01 -3.45
C GLU A 79 0.98 -11.85 -2.53
N LYS A 80 1.49 -11.80 -1.30
CA LYS A 80 1.26 -10.71 -0.34
C LYS A 80 2.35 -9.65 -0.35
N SER A 81 3.40 -9.81 -1.16
CA SER A 81 4.51 -8.86 -1.17
C SER A 81 4.91 -8.49 -2.59
N LEU A 82 5.01 -7.20 -2.84
CA LEU A 82 5.47 -6.65 -4.11
C LEU A 82 6.80 -5.93 -3.94
N ILE A 83 7.62 -5.99 -4.98
CA ILE A 83 8.88 -5.26 -5.10
C ILE A 83 8.86 -4.40 -6.35
N VAL A 84 9.49 -3.24 -6.28
CA VAL A 84 9.88 -2.41 -7.42
C VAL A 84 11.33 -1.98 -7.24
N THR A 85 12.10 -1.91 -8.34
CA THR A 85 13.46 -1.41 -8.29
C THR A 85 13.56 0.05 -8.71
N THR A 86 14.62 0.72 -8.24
CA THR A 86 14.95 2.11 -8.56
C THR A 86 16.43 2.21 -8.95
N PRO A 87 16.88 3.26 -9.65
CA PRO A 87 18.26 3.69 -9.57
C PRO A 87 18.69 3.90 -8.11
N PRO A 88 20.00 3.86 -7.77
CA PRO A 88 20.46 4.18 -6.43
C PRO A 88 19.90 5.52 -5.96
N LEU A 89 19.15 5.52 -4.84
CA LEU A 89 18.50 6.73 -4.33
C LEU A 89 19.51 7.58 -3.54
N GLU A 90 19.53 8.87 -3.84
CA GLU A 90 20.26 9.88 -3.08
C GLU A 90 19.52 10.28 -1.81
N ASP A 91 20.16 11.07 -0.95
CA ASP A 91 19.55 11.61 0.25
C ASP A 91 18.33 12.47 -0.11
N GLY A 92 17.20 12.17 0.49
CA GLY A 92 15.96 12.87 0.17
C GLY A 92 14.71 12.19 0.74
N VAL A 93 13.57 12.80 0.45
CA VAL A 93 12.25 12.24 0.78
C VAL A 93 11.58 11.79 -0.51
N TYR A 94 11.05 10.59 -0.47
CA TYR A 94 10.40 9.95 -1.61
C TYR A 94 8.98 9.55 -1.26
N THR A 95 8.10 9.57 -2.25
CA THR A 95 6.72 9.11 -2.13
C THR A 95 6.59 7.76 -2.84
N VAL A 96 6.08 6.76 -2.13
CA VAL A 96 5.66 5.50 -2.74
C VAL A 96 4.15 5.53 -2.87
N THR A 97 3.65 5.26 -4.06
CA THR A 97 2.23 5.03 -4.31
C THR A 97 2.00 3.59 -4.71
N THR A 98 0.98 2.98 -4.16
CA THR A 98 0.56 1.64 -4.54
C THR A 98 -0.88 1.67 -5.04
N LYS A 99 -1.17 0.83 -6.01
CA LYS A 99 -2.53 0.54 -6.45
C LYS A 99 -2.61 -0.95 -6.63
N VAL A 100 -3.32 -1.65 -5.74
CA VAL A 100 -3.32 -3.10 -5.67
C VAL A 100 -4.73 -3.66 -5.77
N LEU A 101 -4.88 -4.77 -6.52
CA LEU A 101 -6.12 -5.51 -6.65
C LEU A 101 -6.10 -6.69 -5.67
N SER A 102 -7.07 -6.75 -4.78
CA SER A 102 -7.26 -7.90 -3.89
C SER A 102 -7.63 -9.17 -4.67
N LYS A 103 -6.94 -10.28 -4.38
CA LYS A 103 -7.34 -11.61 -4.88
C LYS A 103 -8.56 -12.18 -4.15
N ILE A 104 -8.90 -11.63 -2.98
CA ILE A 104 -9.96 -12.16 -2.14
C ILE A 104 -11.33 -11.59 -2.55
N ASP A 105 -11.40 -10.28 -2.70
CA ASP A 105 -12.67 -9.58 -2.94
C ASP A 105 -12.73 -8.79 -4.26
N GLY A 106 -11.62 -8.72 -5.01
CA GLY A 106 -11.54 -8.03 -6.29
C GLY A 106 -11.57 -6.51 -6.20
N HIS A 107 -11.39 -5.93 -5.01
CA HIS A 107 -11.32 -4.48 -4.86
C HIS A 107 -9.94 -3.93 -5.19
N LEU A 108 -9.92 -2.79 -5.87
CA LEU A 108 -8.71 -2.05 -6.22
C LEU A 108 -8.48 -0.96 -5.19
N VAL A 109 -7.37 -1.06 -4.45
CA VAL A 109 -7.06 -0.19 -3.32
C VAL A 109 -5.83 0.65 -3.60
N PRO A 110 -5.96 1.99 -3.67
CA PRO A 110 -4.83 2.90 -3.71
C PRO A 110 -4.29 3.16 -2.30
N SER A 111 -2.98 3.35 -2.19
CA SER A 111 -2.31 3.79 -0.96
C SER A 111 -1.10 4.64 -1.31
N ALA A 112 -0.65 5.48 -0.37
CA ALA A 112 0.58 6.23 -0.51
C ALA A 112 1.25 6.41 0.85
N PHE A 113 2.59 6.46 0.85
CA PHE A 113 3.39 6.74 2.03
C PHE A 113 4.71 7.41 1.64
N LEU A 114 5.31 8.08 2.61
CA LEU A 114 6.62 8.72 2.46
C LEU A 114 7.69 7.89 3.15
N PHE A 115 8.90 7.89 2.60
CA PHE A 115 10.10 7.41 3.28
C PHE A 115 11.28 8.34 3.01
N ALA A 116 12.24 8.33 3.92
CA ALA A 116 13.45 9.14 3.84
C ALA A 116 14.67 8.27 3.55
N VAL A 117 15.59 8.80 2.77
CA VAL A 117 16.89 8.20 2.46
C VAL A 117 17.99 9.13 2.94
N GLY A 118 19.02 8.57 3.57
CA GLY A 118 20.17 9.32 4.04
C GLY A 118 19.90 10.16 5.30
N ASP A 119 20.68 11.19 5.49
CA ASP A 119 20.62 12.07 6.68
C ASP A 119 19.63 13.23 6.46
N VAL A 120 18.35 12.90 6.36
CA VAL A 120 17.26 13.86 6.15
C VAL A 120 16.38 13.92 7.39
N ILE A 121 16.08 15.13 7.87
CA ILE A 121 15.12 15.34 8.96
C ILE A 121 13.72 15.44 8.34
N VAL A 122 12.90 14.43 8.57
CA VAL A 122 11.48 14.43 8.16
C VAL A 122 10.62 14.62 9.39
N ASP A 123 9.67 15.55 9.33
CA ASP A 123 8.66 15.66 10.38
C ASP A 123 7.82 14.38 10.38
N SER A 124 7.89 13.64 11.48
CA SER A 124 7.18 12.37 11.64
C SER A 124 5.65 12.49 11.49
N SER A 125 5.11 13.71 11.58
CA SER A 125 3.69 13.98 11.33
C SER A 125 3.31 13.80 9.85
N LEU A 126 4.28 13.86 8.93
CA LEU A 126 4.07 13.68 7.49
C LEU A 126 4.23 12.21 7.06
N LEU A 127 4.90 11.39 7.88
CA LEU A 127 5.10 9.98 7.62
C LEU A 127 3.79 9.21 7.92
N GLY A 128 3.20 8.60 6.92
CA GLY A 128 2.02 7.74 7.09
C GLY A 128 0.66 8.43 6.98
N GLN A 129 0.58 9.64 6.46
CA GLN A 129 -0.72 10.30 6.26
C GLN A 129 -1.48 9.72 5.07
N LYS A 130 -2.67 9.19 5.37
CA LYS A 130 -3.64 8.63 4.42
C LYS A 130 -4.14 9.66 3.37
N GLU A 131 -3.95 10.94 3.63
CA GLU A 131 -4.44 12.07 2.83
C GLU A 131 -3.67 12.27 1.52
N VAL A 132 -2.41 11.81 1.45
CA VAL A 132 -1.55 11.93 0.26
C VAL A 132 -2.07 11.07 -0.91
N ALA A 133 -2.72 9.95 -0.60
CA ALA A 133 -3.26 9.05 -1.61
C ALA A 133 -4.37 9.69 -2.46
N GLU A 134 -5.18 10.57 -1.86
CA GLU A 134 -6.31 11.20 -2.54
C GLU A 134 -5.86 12.30 -3.51
N ILE A 135 -4.77 12.99 -3.20
CA ILE A 135 -4.21 14.06 -4.04
C ILE A 135 -3.51 13.49 -5.30
N ILE A 136 -2.83 12.35 -5.17
CA ILE A 136 -2.03 11.75 -6.25
C ILE A 136 -2.91 11.01 -7.27
N PHE A 137 -4.10 10.56 -6.86
CA PHE A 137 -5.03 9.82 -7.72
C PHE A 137 -6.21 10.65 -8.23
N LEU A 138 -6.21 11.98 -8.03
CA LEU A 138 -7.18 12.84 -8.71
C LEU A 138 -7.05 12.61 -10.21
N PRO A 139 -8.14 12.33 -10.93
CA PRO A 139 -8.09 12.25 -12.39
C PRO A 139 -7.60 13.60 -12.89
N GLU A 140 -6.62 13.59 -13.80
CA GLU A 140 -6.18 14.80 -14.46
C GLU A 140 -7.41 15.54 -15.00
N ALA A 141 -7.72 16.68 -14.42
CA ALA A 141 -8.81 17.52 -14.87
C ALA A 141 -8.46 18.05 -16.26
N GLY A 142 -8.94 17.33 -17.29
CA GLY A 142 -9.13 17.94 -18.59
C GLY A 142 -7.90 18.11 -19.46
N ALA A 143 -7.43 17.02 -20.07
CA ALA A 143 -6.95 17.14 -21.44
C ALA A 143 -8.17 17.29 -22.35
N ARG A 144 -8.50 18.49 -22.73
CA ARG A 144 -9.36 18.80 -23.89
C ARG A 144 -8.50 18.87 -25.13
#